data_eae8d906e6495a0c70d534cf017d68c3
#
_entry.id   eae8d906e6495a0c70d534cf017d68c3
#
_cell.length_a   1.000
_cell.length_b   1.000
_cell.length_c   1.000
_cell.angle_alpha   90.00
_cell.angle_beta   90.00
_cell.angle_gamma   90.00
#
_symmetry.space_group_name_H-M   'P 1'
#
loop_
_entity.id
_entity.type
_entity.pdbx_description
1 polymer ?
#
loop_
_entity_poly.entity_id
_entity_poly.type
_entity_poly.pdbx_seq_one_letter_code
_entity_poly.pdbx_strand_id
1 'polypeptide(L)'
;YKRQGPTYKIIRTDELMKKGYLSKLNIKVLTLKHPARKFENYEDEIQYLITHTQRNNFIKNLTLDQKGNTLILYTRVETHGLPLFDLINSNKEENRKCFFVHGGVDTEDREEVRRITEKEDNAIIIASYGTFSTGINIKNLHNVIFASPNKSKIRNLQSIGRVLRKGDNKIKATLFDIADDITYGSSKNYTLNHMMERVKIYNEEN
;
A
#
# COMPACT_ATOMS: atom_id res chain seq x y z
N TYR A 1 18.75 -35.83 -3.17
CA TYR A 1 19.20 -34.73 -4.05
C TYR A 1 17.96 -34.05 -4.62
N LYS A 2 17.54 -32.90 -4.10
CA LYS A 2 16.50 -32.07 -4.72
C LYS A 2 17.12 -31.36 -5.92
N ARG A 3 16.76 -31.78 -7.14
CA ARG A 3 17.09 -31.05 -8.35
C ARG A 3 16.33 -29.70 -8.30
N GLN A 4 17.03 -28.59 -8.23
CA GLN A 4 16.45 -27.30 -8.52
C GLN A 4 16.04 -27.30 -10.00
N GLY A 5 14.79 -26.93 -10.28
CA GLY A 5 14.31 -26.76 -11.65
C GLY A 5 15.07 -25.65 -12.38
N PRO A 6 14.89 -25.50 -13.70
CA PRO A 6 15.60 -24.53 -14.49
C PRO A 6 15.30 -23.10 -13.96
N THR A 7 16.35 -22.30 -13.84
CA THR A 7 16.26 -20.85 -13.50
C THR A 7 15.60 -20.13 -14.66
N TYR A 8 14.35 -19.69 -14.49
CA TYR A 8 13.68 -18.85 -15.46
C TYR A 8 14.23 -17.42 -15.36
N LYS A 9 14.50 -16.81 -16.52
CA LYS A 9 14.88 -15.39 -16.59
C LYS A 9 13.69 -14.56 -16.07
N ILE A 10 13.88 -13.87 -14.97
CA ILE A 10 12.88 -12.95 -14.43
C ILE A 10 12.77 -11.79 -15.42
N ILE A 11 11.59 -11.63 -16.03
CA ILE A 11 11.29 -10.49 -16.89
C ILE A 11 11.16 -9.26 -15.97
N ARG A 12 11.87 -8.19 -16.28
CA ARG A 12 11.83 -6.95 -15.50
C ARG A 12 10.48 -6.26 -15.65
N THR A 13 10.09 -5.48 -14.64
CA THR A 13 8.81 -4.74 -14.61
C THR A 13 8.70 -3.76 -15.79
N ASP A 14 9.80 -3.09 -16.16
CA ASP A 14 9.84 -2.18 -17.30
C ASP A 14 9.61 -2.90 -18.65
N GLU A 15 10.13 -4.12 -18.84
CA GLU A 15 9.86 -4.93 -20.01
C GLU A 15 8.38 -5.35 -20.11
N LEU A 16 7.75 -5.68 -18.98
CA LEU A 16 6.33 -6.02 -18.93
C LEU A 16 5.43 -4.81 -19.22
N MET A 17 5.83 -3.61 -18.76
CA MET A 17 5.13 -2.36 -19.09
C MET A 17 5.26 -2.05 -20.60
N LYS A 18 6.47 -2.14 -21.19
CA LYS A 18 6.71 -1.92 -22.62
C LYS A 18 5.92 -2.88 -23.51
N LYS A 19 5.75 -4.14 -23.06
CA LYS A 19 4.94 -5.15 -23.77
C LYS A 19 3.44 -4.99 -23.54
N GLY A 20 3.01 -4.00 -22.75
CA GLY A 20 1.60 -3.72 -22.48
C GLY A 20 0.90 -4.70 -21.54
N TYR A 21 1.63 -5.56 -20.83
CA TYR A 21 1.07 -6.47 -19.83
C TYR A 21 0.80 -5.79 -18.48
N LEU A 22 1.49 -4.68 -18.19
CA LEU A 22 1.33 -3.91 -16.98
C LEU A 22 0.93 -2.46 -17.31
N SER A 23 0.16 -1.84 -16.43
CA SER A 23 -0.17 -0.41 -16.49
C SER A 23 1.04 0.43 -16.14
N LYS A 24 1.13 1.65 -16.67
CA LYS A 24 2.13 2.64 -16.24
C LYS A 24 1.92 2.97 -14.76
N LEU A 25 2.99 2.92 -13.97
CA LEU A 25 2.98 3.26 -12.56
C LEU A 25 3.45 4.70 -12.35
N ASN A 26 2.66 5.47 -11.59
CA ASN A 26 3.05 6.77 -11.10
C ASN A 26 3.32 6.66 -9.59
N ILE A 27 4.54 6.89 -9.13
CA ILE A 27 4.91 6.80 -7.72
C ILE A 27 5.00 8.21 -7.15
N LYS A 28 4.23 8.48 -6.09
CA LYS A 28 4.23 9.72 -5.34
C LYS A 28 4.69 9.44 -3.91
N VAL A 29 5.86 9.92 -3.54
CA VAL A 29 6.35 9.88 -2.16
C VAL A 29 5.86 11.14 -1.45
N LEU A 30 5.06 10.96 -0.39
CA LEU A 30 4.45 12.04 0.38
C LEU A 30 5.13 12.11 1.75
N THR A 31 5.94 13.13 1.98
CA THR A 31 6.66 13.29 3.25
C THR A 31 5.87 14.15 4.22
N LEU A 32 5.47 13.56 5.34
CA LEU A 32 4.83 14.23 6.47
C LEU A 32 5.89 14.67 7.48
N LYS A 33 5.92 15.96 7.81
CA LYS A 33 6.77 16.48 8.88
C LYS A 33 6.07 16.39 10.23
N HIS A 34 6.79 15.86 11.20
CA HIS A 34 6.36 15.76 12.59
C HIS A 34 7.27 16.60 13.49
N PRO A 35 6.84 16.92 14.73
CA PRO A 35 7.75 17.47 15.73
C PRO A 35 8.95 16.55 15.93
N ALA A 36 10.14 17.15 16.01
CA ALA A 36 11.38 16.42 16.19
C ALA A 36 11.34 15.57 17.47
N ARG A 37 11.62 14.27 17.36
CA ARG A 37 11.58 13.33 18.48
C ARG A 37 12.62 12.22 18.30
N LYS A 38 13.27 11.85 19.39
CA LYS A 38 14.14 10.67 19.44
C LYS A 38 13.34 9.46 19.95
N PHE A 39 13.47 8.33 19.26
CA PHE A 39 12.89 7.04 19.66
C PHE A 39 14.01 6.11 20.13
N GLU A 40 13.72 5.29 21.11
CA GLU A 40 14.68 4.30 21.62
C GLU A 40 14.90 3.16 20.63
N ASN A 41 13.82 2.77 19.92
CA ASN A 41 13.86 1.69 18.96
C ASN A 41 12.84 1.92 17.83
N TYR A 42 12.89 1.05 16.83
CA TYR A 42 11.99 1.08 15.67
C TYR A 42 10.51 0.86 16.06
N GLU A 43 10.27 0.02 17.04
CA GLU A 43 8.91 -0.33 17.47
C GLU A 43 8.18 0.86 18.09
N ASP A 44 8.87 1.65 18.92
CA ASP A 44 8.34 2.88 19.53
C ASP A 44 7.98 3.92 18.46
N GLU A 45 8.82 4.05 17.42
CA GLU A 45 8.54 4.92 16.30
C GLU A 45 7.29 4.46 15.53
N ILE A 46 7.17 3.16 15.24
CA ILE A 46 5.99 2.61 14.58
C ILE A 46 4.74 2.84 15.41
N GLN A 47 4.80 2.56 16.72
CA GLN A 47 3.64 2.75 17.61
C GLN A 47 3.19 4.22 17.62
N TYR A 48 4.13 5.17 17.68
CA TYR A 48 3.84 6.59 17.55
C TYR A 48 3.13 6.93 16.24
N LEU A 49 3.64 6.45 15.12
CA LEU A 49 3.12 6.77 13.79
C LEU A 49 1.72 6.21 13.54
N ILE A 50 1.48 4.95 13.90
CA ILE A 50 0.19 4.30 13.63
C ILE A 50 -0.94 4.85 14.51
N THR A 51 -0.63 5.42 15.68
CA THR A 51 -1.60 6.04 16.57
C THR A 51 -1.70 7.56 16.41
N HIS A 52 -0.88 8.17 15.54
CA HIS A 52 -0.83 9.61 15.37
C HIS A 52 -2.07 10.14 14.63
N THR A 53 -2.93 10.86 15.35
CA THR A 53 -4.24 11.29 14.85
C THR A 53 -4.16 12.15 13.58
N GLN A 54 -3.26 13.12 13.52
CA GLN A 54 -3.13 13.99 12.33
C GLN A 54 -2.65 13.19 11.11
N ARG A 55 -1.75 12.23 11.31
CA ARG A 55 -1.28 11.32 10.25
C ARG A 55 -2.42 10.45 9.70
N ASN A 56 -3.21 9.86 10.58
CA ASN A 56 -4.35 9.03 10.18
C ASN A 56 -5.44 9.86 9.50
N ASN A 57 -5.68 11.10 9.94
CA ASN A 57 -6.56 12.04 9.25
C ASN A 57 -6.03 12.41 7.86
N PHE A 58 -4.72 12.60 7.71
CA PHE A 58 -4.11 12.82 6.39
C PHE A 58 -4.35 11.62 5.46
N ILE A 59 -4.13 10.38 5.94
CA ILE A 59 -4.38 9.15 5.17
C ILE A 59 -5.85 9.06 4.77
N LYS A 60 -6.77 9.33 5.70
CA LYS A 60 -8.21 9.38 5.43
C LYS A 60 -8.52 10.39 4.31
N ASN A 61 -8.08 11.64 4.44
CA ASN A 61 -8.35 12.68 3.46
C ASN A 61 -7.76 12.32 2.09
N LEU A 62 -6.49 11.86 2.05
CA LEU A 62 -5.86 11.37 0.83
C LEU A 62 -6.68 10.26 0.17
N THR A 63 -7.21 9.32 0.96
CA THR A 63 -8.04 8.21 0.46
C THR A 63 -9.34 8.70 -0.14
N LEU A 64 -10.05 9.60 0.57
CA LEU A 64 -11.35 10.11 0.13
C LEU A 64 -11.24 10.98 -1.12
N ASP A 65 -10.14 11.69 -1.30
CA ASP A 65 -9.85 12.52 -2.47
C ASP A 65 -9.52 11.70 -3.74
N GLN A 66 -9.16 10.41 -3.60
CA GLN A 66 -8.84 9.60 -4.77
C GLN A 66 -10.12 9.15 -5.49
N LYS A 67 -10.10 9.26 -6.81
CA LYS A 67 -11.06 8.62 -7.71
C LYS A 67 -10.53 7.26 -8.15
N GLY A 68 -11.43 6.32 -8.35
CA GLY A 68 -11.07 4.95 -8.72
C GLY A 68 -10.85 4.04 -7.51
N ASN A 69 -10.83 2.74 -7.76
CA ASN A 69 -10.63 1.74 -6.72
C ASN A 69 -9.28 1.96 -6.03
N THR A 70 -9.33 2.16 -4.72
CA THR A 70 -8.18 2.54 -3.90
C THR A 70 -7.90 1.48 -2.84
N LEU A 71 -6.67 0.96 -2.84
CA LEU A 71 -6.17 0.01 -1.85
C LEU A 71 -5.28 0.72 -0.84
N ILE A 72 -5.56 0.49 0.44
CA ILE A 72 -4.76 0.98 1.56
C ILE A 72 -4.09 -0.21 2.23
N LEU A 73 -2.78 -0.16 2.39
CA LEU A 73 -2.00 -1.25 2.98
C LEU A 73 -1.47 -0.88 4.36
N TYR A 74 -1.75 -1.74 5.32
CA TYR A 74 -1.33 -1.60 6.72
C TYR A 74 -0.65 -2.88 7.26
N THR A 75 0.01 -2.79 8.43
CA THR A 75 0.72 -3.92 9.06
C THR A 75 0.02 -4.49 10.28
N ARG A 76 -0.59 -3.67 11.13
CA ARG A 76 -1.20 -4.07 12.42
C ARG A 76 -2.71 -3.96 12.35
N VAL A 77 -3.41 -5.07 12.52
CA VAL A 77 -4.86 -5.16 12.38
C VAL A 77 -5.56 -4.28 13.40
N GLU A 78 -5.40 -4.58 14.69
CA GLU A 78 -6.17 -3.97 15.78
C GLU A 78 -5.76 -2.50 16.05
N THR A 79 -4.46 -2.20 16.00
CA THR A 79 -3.94 -0.90 16.43
C THR A 79 -3.83 0.13 15.32
N HIS A 80 -3.96 -0.27 14.06
CA HIS A 80 -3.90 0.64 12.92
C HIS A 80 -4.97 0.38 11.86
N GLY A 81 -5.10 -0.85 11.39
CA GLY A 81 -6.00 -1.21 10.30
C GLY A 81 -7.46 -0.93 10.64
N LEU A 82 -7.94 -1.45 11.77
CA LEU A 82 -9.31 -1.28 12.22
C LEU A 82 -9.65 0.19 12.54
N PRO A 83 -8.85 0.94 13.34
CA PRO A 83 -9.09 2.36 13.56
C PRO A 83 -9.10 3.19 12.26
N LEU A 84 -8.23 2.85 11.30
CA LEU A 84 -8.18 3.54 10.02
C LEU A 84 -9.42 3.22 9.15
N PHE A 85 -9.88 1.97 9.18
CA PHE A 85 -11.12 1.56 8.53
C PHE A 85 -12.32 2.31 9.10
N ASP A 86 -12.49 2.35 10.42
CA ASP A 86 -13.60 3.05 11.06
C ASP A 86 -13.59 4.54 10.73
N LEU A 87 -12.40 5.15 10.76
CA LEU A 87 -12.21 6.57 10.42
C LEU A 87 -12.60 6.87 8.96
N ILE A 88 -12.19 6.03 8.01
CA ILE A 88 -12.51 6.21 6.59
C ILE A 88 -13.98 5.89 6.31
N ASN A 89 -14.48 4.77 6.82
CA ASN A 89 -15.84 4.30 6.58
C ASN A 89 -16.91 5.27 7.11
N SER A 90 -16.63 5.92 8.26
CA SER A 90 -17.52 6.93 8.86
C SER A 90 -17.52 8.29 8.12
N ASN A 91 -16.53 8.54 7.26
CA ASN A 91 -16.37 9.82 6.57
C ASN A 91 -16.49 9.74 5.03
N LYS A 92 -16.66 8.53 4.48
CA LYS A 92 -16.84 8.34 3.03
C LYS A 92 -18.24 8.74 2.57
N GLU A 93 -18.40 8.95 1.28
CA GLU A 93 -19.73 9.10 0.66
C GLU A 93 -20.56 7.84 0.89
N GLU A 94 -21.88 7.97 1.10
CA GLU A 94 -22.78 6.87 1.46
C GLU A 94 -22.75 5.73 0.44
N ASN A 95 -22.72 6.05 -0.84
CA ASN A 95 -22.72 5.12 -1.96
C ASN A 95 -21.34 4.50 -2.24
N ARG A 96 -20.25 5.00 -1.63
CA ARG A 96 -18.90 4.49 -1.83
C ARG A 96 -18.65 3.26 -0.96
N LYS A 97 -18.36 2.10 -1.57
CA LYS A 97 -18.10 0.86 -0.85
C LYS A 97 -16.73 0.91 -0.17
N CYS A 98 -16.66 0.40 1.07
CA CYS A 98 -15.43 0.31 1.85
C CYS A 98 -15.33 -1.08 2.48
N PHE A 99 -14.21 -1.77 2.26
CA PHE A 99 -13.97 -3.13 2.71
C PHE A 99 -12.75 -3.20 3.62
N PHE A 100 -12.83 -4.00 4.69
CA PHE A 100 -11.74 -4.28 5.59
C PHE A 100 -11.31 -5.74 5.47
N VAL A 101 -10.03 -6.00 5.13
CA VAL A 101 -9.54 -7.33 4.82
C VAL A 101 -8.23 -7.62 5.55
N HIS A 102 -8.20 -8.72 6.30
CA HIS A 102 -7.03 -9.19 7.04
C HIS A 102 -6.96 -10.73 7.05
N GLY A 103 -5.94 -11.28 7.69
CA GLY A 103 -5.69 -12.73 7.69
C GLY A 103 -6.79 -13.57 8.34
N GLY A 104 -7.59 -12.98 9.24
CA GLY A 104 -8.74 -13.63 9.87
C GLY A 104 -10.04 -13.61 9.04
N VAL A 105 -10.05 -12.95 7.88
CA VAL A 105 -11.20 -12.98 6.96
C VAL A 105 -11.12 -14.24 6.12
N ASP A 106 -12.22 -14.96 5.96
CA ASP A 106 -12.28 -16.21 5.21
C ASP A 106 -11.93 -16.00 3.73
N THR A 107 -11.49 -17.09 3.07
CA THR A 107 -11.07 -17.02 1.66
C THR A 107 -12.24 -16.65 0.74
N GLU A 108 -13.43 -17.15 1.04
CA GLU A 108 -14.67 -16.87 0.29
C GLU A 108 -15.04 -15.39 0.38
N ASP A 109 -15.00 -14.81 1.58
CA ASP A 109 -15.27 -13.39 1.79
C ASP A 109 -14.26 -12.49 1.09
N ARG A 110 -12.96 -12.87 1.11
CA ARG A 110 -11.91 -12.15 0.38
C ARG A 110 -12.13 -12.19 -1.13
N GLU A 111 -12.57 -13.31 -1.64
CA GLU A 111 -12.90 -13.49 -3.06
C GLU A 111 -14.14 -12.69 -3.45
N GLU A 112 -15.14 -12.61 -2.56
CA GLU A 112 -16.32 -11.77 -2.76
C GLU A 112 -15.95 -10.27 -2.79
N VAL A 113 -15.11 -9.80 -1.86
CA VAL A 113 -14.56 -8.42 -1.88
C VAL A 113 -13.85 -8.15 -3.20
N ARG A 114 -13.04 -9.09 -3.70
CA ARG A 114 -12.39 -8.98 -5.01
C ARG A 114 -13.42 -8.83 -6.13
N ARG A 115 -14.40 -9.72 -6.17
CA ARG A 115 -15.44 -9.77 -7.22
C ARG A 115 -16.28 -8.50 -7.24
N ILE A 116 -16.64 -7.97 -6.08
CA ILE A 116 -17.36 -6.70 -5.96
C ILE A 116 -16.49 -5.55 -6.45
N THR A 117 -15.25 -5.47 -5.96
CA THR A 117 -14.31 -4.38 -6.31
C THR A 117 -14.02 -4.32 -7.82
N GLU A 118 -13.94 -5.48 -8.49
CA GLU A 118 -13.70 -5.52 -9.94
C GLU A 118 -14.87 -4.97 -10.77
N LYS A 119 -16.07 -4.89 -10.18
CA LYS A 119 -17.26 -4.29 -10.80
C LYS A 119 -17.49 -2.83 -10.38
N GLU A 120 -16.80 -2.36 -9.36
CA GLU A 120 -16.90 -1.00 -8.85
C GLU A 120 -15.83 -0.11 -9.48
N ASP A 121 -16.17 1.16 -9.64
CA ASP A 121 -15.26 2.17 -10.19
C ASP A 121 -14.64 3.06 -9.10
N ASN A 122 -15.11 2.99 -7.84
CA ASN A 122 -14.66 3.88 -6.77
C ASN A 122 -14.70 3.23 -5.37
N ALA A 123 -14.39 1.95 -5.26
CA ALA A 123 -14.34 1.25 -3.97
C ALA A 123 -13.04 1.55 -3.20
N ILE A 124 -13.13 1.43 -1.88
CA ILE A 124 -11.99 1.50 -0.96
C ILE A 124 -11.77 0.12 -0.34
N ILE A 125 -10.53 -0.36 -0.37
CA ILE A 125 -10.12 -1.60 0.26
C ILE A 125 -8.99 -1.31 1.25
N ILE A 126 -9.19 -1.67 2.51
CA ILE A 126 -8.18 -1.52 3.56
C ILE A 126 -7.72 -2.92 3.93
N ALA A 127 -6.49 -3.27 3.54
CA ALA A 127 -5.97 -4.63 3.64
C ALA A 127 -4.63 -4.71 4.34
N SER A 128 -4.39 -5.81 5.06
CA SER A 128 -3.05 -6.07 5.59
C SER A 128 -2.07 -6.43 4.47
N TYR A 129 -0.81 -6.02 4.58
CA TYR A 129 0.24 -6.39 3.61
C TYR A 129 0.34 -7.91 3.42
N GLY A 130 0.20 -8.68 4.50
CA GLY A 130 0.24 -10.14 4.45
C GLY A 130 -0.87 -10.71 3.59
N THR A 131 -2.11 -10.35 3.88
CA THR A 131 -3.29 -10.83 3.15
C THR A 131 -3.26 -10.42 1.69
N PHE A 132 -2.89 -9.17 1.41
CA PHE A 132 -2.80 -8.69 0.03
C PHE A 132 -1.71 -9.41 -0.78
N SER A 133 -0.55 -9.70 -0.16
CA SER A 133 0.55 -10.38 -0.86
C SER A 133 0.25 -11.84 -1.19
N THR A 134 -0.61 -12.51 -0.44
CA THR A 134 -0.87 -13.95 -0.57
C THR A 134 -2.22 -14.33 -1.18
N GLY A 135 -3.20 -13.44 -1.19
CA GLY A 135 -4.57 -13.87 -1.48
C GLY A 135 -5.46 -12.97 -2.32
N ILE A 136 -5.21 -11.66 -2.43
CA ILE A 136 -6.13 -10.79 -3.14
C ILE A 136 -5.49 -10.28 -4.43
N ASN A 137 -6.06 -10.69 -5.56
CA ASN A 137 -5.61 -10.28 -6.89
C ASN A 137 -6.68 -9.44 -7.59
N ILE A 138 -6.78 -8.17 -7.24
CA ILE A 138 -7.75 -7.23 -7.83
C ILE A 138 -7.12 -6.58 -9.08
N LYS A 139 -7.76 -6.77 -10.24
CA LYS A 139 -7.27 -6.23 -11.53
C LYS A 139 -7.56 -4.75 -11.71
N ASN A 140 -8.68 -4.27 -11.15
CA ASN A 140 -9.19 -2.91 -11.35
C ASN A 140 -8.78 -1.96 -10.20
N LEU A 141 -7.51 -2.00 -9.76
CA LEU A 141 -6.99 -1.05 -8.77
C LEU A 141 -6.36 0.15 -9.47
N HIS A 142 -6.76 1.36 -9.10
CA HIS A 142 -6.26 2.62 -9.63
C HIS A 142 -5.22 3.27 -8.71
N ASN A 143 -5.43 3.14 -7.40
CA ASN A 143 -4.56 3.74 -6.40
C ASN A 143 -4.14 2.71 -5.35
N VAL A 144 -2.90 2.82 -4.88
CA VAL A 144 -2.40 2.12 -3.69
C VAL A 144 -1.80 3.12 -2.73
N ILE A 145 -2.14 3.03 -1.45
CA ILE A 145 -1.61 3.88 -0.38
C ILE A 145 -0.86 2.98 0.61
N PHE A 146 0.42 3.22 0.78
CA PHE A 146 1.21 2.59 1.85
C PHE A 146 0.99 3.36 3.15
N ALA A 147 -0.01 2.96 3.93
CA ALA A 147 -0.38 3.60 5.18
C ALA A 147 0.58 3.28 6.33
N SER A 148 1.13 2.07 6.37
CA SER A 148 2.15 1.69 7.35
C SER A 148 3.53 1.68 6.72
N PRO A 149 4.55 2.24 7.39
CA PRO A 149 5.94 2.09 6.98
C PRO A 149 6.30 0.60 6.90
N ASN A 150 6.91 0.19 5.79
CA ASN A 150 7.33 -1.20 5.60
C ASN A 150 8.74 -1.25 5.04
N LYS A 151 9.61 -2.01 5.71
CA LYS A 151 11.01 -2.21 5.29
C LYS A 151 11.14 -3.24 4.15
N SER A 152 10.19 -4.14 3.98
CA SER A 152 10.32 -5.29 3.08
C SER A 152 10.22 -4.91 1.61
N LYS A 153 11.35 -4.94 0.89
CA LYS A 153 11.44 -4.76 -0.57
C LYS A 153 10.48 -5.66 -1.34
N ILE A 154 10.46 -6.95 -1.00
CA ILE A 154 9.67 -7.98 -1.70
C ILE A 154 8.17 -7.73 -1.56
N ARG A 155 7.71 -7.38 -0.35
CA ARG A 155 6.28 -7.09 -0.12
C ARG A 155 5.81 -5.87 -0.88
N ASN A 156 6.62 -4.81 -0.91
CA ASN A 156 6.30 -3.60 -1.65
C ASN A 156 6.23 -3.86 -3.16
N LEU A 157 7.20 -4.55 -3.73
CA LEU A 157 7.22 -4.91 -5.16
C LEU A 157 6.06 -5.83 -5.55
N GLN A 158 5.71 -6.81 -4.71
CA GLN A 158 4.55 -7.69 -4.95
C GLN A 158 3.24 -6.90 -4.94
N SER A 159 3.10 -5.95 -4.01
CA SER A 159 1.92 -5.08 -3.93
C SER A 159 1.82 -4.19 -5.17
N ILE A 160 2.94 -3.57 -5.59
CA ILE A 160 3.04 -2.76 -6.80
C ILE A 160 2.70 -3.61 -8.04
N GLY A 161 3.30 -4.79 -8.17
CA GLY A 161 3.08 -5.69 -9.31
C GLY A 161 1.60 -6.08 -9.49
N ARG A 162 0.84 -6.19 -8.40
CA ARG A 162 -0.60 -6.49 -8.48
C ARG A 162 -1.43 -5.29 -8.97
N VAL A 163 -1.08 -4.09 -8.53
CA VAL A 163 -1.72 -2.85 -9.01
C VAL A 163 -1.41 -2.60 -10.48
N LEU A 164 -0.23 -3.00 -10.95
CA LEU A 164 0.20 -2.82 -12.33
C LEU A 164 -0.51 -3.74 -13.32
N ARG A 165 -1.28 -4.74 -12.87
CA ARG A 165 -2.03 -5.60 -13.79
C ARG A 165 -3.04 -4.78 -14.57
N LYS A 166 -3.04 -4.96 -15.88
CA LYS A 166 -3.95 -4.28 -16.78
C LYS A 166 -5.39 -4.76 -16.53
N GLY A 167 -6.29 -3.86 -16.15
CA GLY A 167 -7.73 -4.04 -16.32
C GLY A 167 -8.15 -3.51 -17.69
N ASP A 168 -9.35 -3.87 -18.14
CA ASP A 168 -9.81 -3.61 -19.53
C ASP A 168 -9.74 -2.14 -19.96
N ASN A 169 -9.82 -1.18 -19.02
CA ASN A 169 -9.77 0.26 -19.31
C ASN A 169 -8.66 1.01 -18.54
N LYS A 170 -7.76 0.30 -17.86
CA LYS A 170 -6.78 0.91 -16.97
C LYS A 170 -5.45 1.18 -17.69
N ILE A 171 -5.16 2.44 -17.91
CA ILE A 171 -3.92 2.90 -18.55
C ILE A 171 -2.84 3.24 -17.53
N LYS A 172 -3.22 3.64 -16.30
CA LYS A 172 -2.32 4.21 -15.31
C LYS A 172 -2.71 3.82 -13.88
N ALA A 173 -1.73 3.53 -13.05
CA ALA A 173 -1.93 3.31 -11.62
C ALA A 173 -1.05 4.28 -10.81
N THR A 174 -1.50 4.68 -9.62
CA THR A 174 -0.74 5.56 -8.73
C THR A 174 -0.45 4.86 -7.42
N LEU A 175 0.82 4.88 -7.01
CA LEU A 175 1.28 4.48 -5.68
C LEU A 175 1.56 5.74 -4.87
N PHE A 176 0.93 5.86 -3.71
CA PHE A 176 1.24 6.86 -2.69
C PHE A 176 2.05 6.19 -1.58
N ASP A 177 3.32 6.52 -1.49
CA ASP A 177 4.21 6.06 -0.43
C ASP A 177 4.33 7.15 0.64
N ILE A 178 3.71 6.94 1.80
CA ILE A 178 3.73 7.90 2.90
C ILE A 178 5.02 7.70 3.69
N ALA A 179 5.79 8.76 3.78
CA ALA A 179 7.02 8.86 4.56
C ALA A 179 6.84 9.84 5.72
N ASP A 180 7.47 9.56 6.84
CA ASP A 180 7.35 10.36 8.06
C ASP A 180 8.72 10.90 8.46
N ASP A 181 8.88 12.22 8.44
CA ASP A 181 10.09 12.92 8.86
C ASP A 181 9.94 13.41 10.30
N ILE A 182 10.62 12.70 11.22
CA ILE A 182 10.68 13.00 12.66
C ILE A 182 12.12 13.28 13.05
N THR A 183 12.92 13.76 12.12
CA THR A 183 14.37 13.98 12.30
C THR A 183 14.67 14.77 13.58
N TYR A 184 15.57 14.24 14.42
CA TYR A 184 16.03 14.86 15.65
C TYR A 184 17.52 15.24 15.52
N GLY A 185 17.81 16.53 15.52
CA GLY A 185 19.15 17.03 15.23
C GLY A 185 19.62 16.60 13.83
N SER A 186 20.75 15.92 13.74
CA SER A 186 21.27 15.35 12.48
C SER A 186 20.81 13.91 12.21
N SER A 187 20.07 13.30 13.12
CA SER A 187 19.68 11.87 13.04
C SER A 187 18.31 11.72 12.42
N LYS A 188 18.26 11.08 11.25
CA LYS A 188 17.01 10.68 10.61
C LYS A 188 16.38 9.51 11.38
N ASN A 189 15.05 9.52 11.47
CA ASN A 189 14.31 8.45 12.08
C ASN A 189 14.30 7.15 11.25
N TYR A 190 13.93 6.04 11.85
CA TYR A 190 13.99 4.70 11.22
C TYR A 190 13.15 4.61 9.95
N THR A 191 11.88 5.06 9.99
CA THR A 191 10.96 4.93 8.85
C THR A 191 11.35 5.85 7.71
N LEU A 192 11.95 7.01 7.97
CA LEU A 192 12.51 7.89 6.94
C LEU A 192 13.69 7.21 6.22
N ASN A 193 14.58 6.55 6.95
CA ASN A 193 15.67 5.77 6.35
C ASN A 193 15.11 4.62 5.48
N HIS A 194 14.08 3.93 5.94
CA HIS A 194 13.42 2.87 5.15
C HIS A 194 12.77 3.42 3.86
N MET A 195 12.21 4.64 3.90
CA MET A 195 11.68 5.28 2.69
C MET A 195 12.81 5.56 1.70
N MET A 196 13.95 6.06 2.14
CA MET A 196 15.10 6.29 1.26
C MET A 196 15.57 5.01 0.55
N GLU A 197 15.53 3.86 1.24
CA GLU A 197 15.81 2.56 0.62
C GLU A 197 14.73 2.17 -0.43
N ARG A 198 13.45 2.47 -0.17
CA ARG A 198 12.39 2.23 -1.14
C ARG A 198 12.56 3.08 -2.40
N VAL A 199 12.94 4.36 -2.24
CA VAL A 199 13.19 5.26 -3.38
C VAL A 199 14.29 4.72 -4.30
N LYS A 200 15.34 4.11 -3.76
CA LYS A 200 16.38 3.46 -4.59
C LYS A 200 15.77 2.38 -5.47
N ILE A 201 14.87 1.55 -4.89
CA ILE A 201 14.19 0.48 -5.65
C ILE A 201 13.27 1.08 -6.72
N TYR A 202 12.54 2.14 -6.40
CA TYR A 202 11.68 2.81 -7.38
C TYR A 202 12.45 3.34 -8.58
N ASN A 203 13.68 3.83 -8.36
CA ASN A 203 14.57 4.31 -9.42
C ASN A 203 15.18 3.16 -10.25
N GLU A 204 15.37 1.98 -9.66
CA GLU A 204 15.86 0.79 -10.38
C GLU A 204 14.79 0.15 -11.29
N GLU A 205 13.51 0.36 -10.98
CA GLU A 205 12.36 -0.23 -11.69
C GLU A 205 11.74 0.72 -12.75
N ASN A 206 12.13 1.99 -12.79
CA ASN A 206 11.77 2.98 -13.81
C ASN A 206 12.87 3.13 -14.86
#